data_fb1c1ed2560fc3ddc072b5e3fa6fb8c3
#
_entry.id   fb1c1ed2560fc3ddc072b5e3fa6fb8c3
#
_cell.length_a   1.000
_cell.length_b   1.000
_cell.length_c   1.000
_cell.angle_alpha   90.00
_cell.angle_beta   90.00
_cell.angle_gamma   90.00
#
_symmetry.space_group_name_H-M   'P 1'
#
loop_
_entity.id
_entity.type
_entity.pdbx_description
1 polymer ?
#
loop_
_entity_poly.entity_id
_entity_poly.type
_entity_poly.pdbx_seq_one_letter_code
_entity_poly.pdbx_strand_id
1 'polypeptide(L)'
;MRHLGFAALAVLLLAQAAAAQPTWSAIGFSTTPPNAPLVLAAADALMNSAAGKEFPGKLLLQIELADGSSPATHTFVPIYKSAADREAFVAKLQADPAWATFQGEMAKLSQPVSTVQYHTMKTWGDLADTDHVWMGYAFAVSDPAAFVAALDKLMTSPTGKKFPGQVYLSTVTAGGITPVTHLISVGFASEAEMESWTATRDASADWAAYLKASRAAAQFLGANLSRDLKTWGPATFGKITAR
;
A
#
# COMPACT_ATOMS: atom_id res chain seq x y z
N MET A 1 66.09 16.54 14.90
CA MET A 1 65.28 15.45 14.34
C MET A 1 63.92 15.53 14.98
N ARG A 2 62.92 16.00 14.23
CA ARG A 2 61.53 16.15 14.71
C ARG A 2 60.69 15.06 14.05
N HIS A 3 60.17 14.13 14.88
CA HIS A 3 59.24 13.10 14.42
C HIS A 3 57.83 13.69 14.36
N LEU A 4 57.31 13.84 13.17
CA LEU A 4 55.90 14.14 12.93
C LEU A 4 55.13 12.81 12.98
N GLY A 5 54.33 12.65 14.04
CA GLY A 5 53.37 11.54 14.13
C GLY A 5 52.11 11.84 13.29
N PHE A 6 51.89 11.04 12.28
CA PHE A 6 50.60 11.04 11.54
C PHE A 6 49.55 10.28 12.38
N ALA A 7 48.58 11.01 12.94
CA ALA A 7 47.40 10.40 13.50
C ALA A 7 46.43 10.13 12.34
N ALA A 8 46.25 8.85 12.01
CA ALA A 8 45.25 8.41 11.05
C ALA A 8 43.86 8.45 11.75
N LEU A 9 43.03 9.39 11.36
CA LEU A 9 41.64 9.49 11.78
C LEU A 9 40.82 8.46 10.96
N ALA A 10 40.57 7.30 11.56
CA ALA A 10 39.67 6.29 10.99
C ALA A 10 38.23 6.78 11.14
N VAL A 11 37.66 7.34 10.08
CA VAL A 11 36.23 7.64 9.98
C VAL A 11 35.50 6.30 9.80
N LEU A 12 34.95 5.75 10.86
CA LEU A 12 33.98 4.66 10.79
C LEU A 12 32.68 5.23 10.17
N LEU A 13 32.50 5.04 8.87
CA LEU A 13 31.22 5.15 8.21
C LEU A 13 30.36 3.98 8.67
N LEU A 14 29.59 4.19 9.74
CA LEU A 14 28.47 3.31 10.10
C LEU A 14 27.43 3.47 8.96
N ALA A 15 27.51 2.60 7.96
CA ALA A 15 26.43 2.40 7.03
C ALA A 15 25.23 1.88 7.85
N GLN A 16 24.35 2.77 8.26
CA GLN A 16 23.03 2.36 8.77
C GLN A 16 22.37 1.65 7.61
N ALA A 17 22.21 0.33 7.73
CA ALA A 17 21.38 -0.43 6.81
C ALA A 17 19.99 0.22 6.84
N ALA A 18 19.62 0.91 5.78
CA ALA A 18 18.27 1.42 5.65
C ALA A 18 17.33 0.22 5.80
N ALA A 19 16.47 0.26 6.81
CA ALA A 19 15.49 -0.80 7.02
C ALA A 19 14.70 -0.95 5.71
N ALA A 20 14.64 -2.18 5.19
CA ALA A 20 13.89 -2.48 3.99
C ALA A 20 12.45 -1.99 4.19
N GLN A 21 11.99 -1.15 3.27
CA GLN A 21 10.63 -0.60 3.36
C GLN A 21 9.70 -1.41 2.47
N PRO A 22 8.44 -1.61 2.88
CA PRO A 22 7.48 -2.33 2.11
C PRO A 22 7.24 -1.69 0.74
N THR A 23 7.16 -2.55 -0.26
CA THR A 23 6.74 -2.19 -1.60
C THR A 23 5.49 -2.96 -1.96
N TRP A 24 4.60 -2.35 -2.70
CA TRP A 24 3.36 -2.98 -3.12
C TRP A 24 2.91 -2.45 -4.48
N SER A 25 1.94 -3.14 -5.07
CA SER A 25 1.36 -2.70 -6.34
C SER A 25 -0.16 -2.72 -6.23
N ALA A 26 -0.83 -1.82 -6.94
CA ALA A 26 -2.25 -1.94 -7.27
C ALA A 26 -2.34 -2.40 -8.73
N ILE A 27 -2.88 -3.59 -8.96
CA ILE A 27 -3.04 -4.20 -10.28
C ILE A 27 -4.52 -4.26 -10.58
N GLY A 28 -5.03 -3.20 -11.18
CA GLY A 28 -6.45 -3.02 -11.51
C GLY A 28 -6.83 -3.77 -12.78
N PHE A 29 -7.96 -4.45 -12.75
CA PHE A 29 -8.54 -5.13 -13.89
C PHE A 29 -10.07 -5.04 -13.86
N SER A 30 -10.69 -5.16 -15.04
CA SER A 30 -12.14 -5.31 -15.15
C SER A 30 -12.50 -6.77 -15.40
N THR A 31 -13.57 -7.23 -14.75
CA THR A 31 -14.16 -8.54 -14.97
C THR A 31 -15.68 -8.46 -14.89
N THR A 32 -16.37 -9.43 -15.48
CA THR A 32 -17.83 -9.50 -15.42
C THR A 32 -18.30 -10.21 -14.15
N PRO A 33 -19.51 -9.94 -13.64
CA PRO A 33 -20.04 -10.61 -12.45
C PRO A 33 -20.00 -12.15 -12.52
N PRO A 34 -20.29 -12.82 -13.67
CA PRO A 34 -20.14 -14.27 -13.77
C PRO A 34 -18.69 -14.75 -13.69
N ASN A 35 -17.72 -13.94 -14.11
CA ASN A 35 -16.30 -14.30 -14.13
C ASN A 35 -15.60 -14.04 -12.77
N ALA A 36 -16.12 -13.14 -11.94
CA ALA A 36 -15.46 -12.78 -10.68
C ALA A 36 -15.18 -13.98 -9.75
N PRO A 37 -16.09 -14.95 -9.55
CA PRO A 37 -15.78 -16.18 -8.80
C PRO A 37 -14.69 -17.04 -9.43
N LEU A 38 -14.59 -17.03 -10.77
CA LEU A 38 -13.57 -17.78 -11.49
C LEU A 38 -12.18 -17.13 -11.35
N VAL A 39 -12.12 -15.80 -11.34
CA VAL A 39 -10.89 -15.04 -11.00
C VAL A 39 -10.41 -15.41 -9.60
N LEU A 40 -11.32 -15.43 -8.62
CA LEU A 40 -10.99 -15.84 -7.25
C LEU A 40 -10.46 -17.27 -7.21
N ALA A 41 -11.11 -18.21 -7.92
CA ALA A 41 -10.66 -19.61 -8.00
C ALA A 41 -9.28 -19.74 -8.67
N ALA A 42 -9.02 -19.00 -9.73
CA ALA A 42 -7.70 -18.98 -10.38
C ALA A 42 -6.61 -18.44 -9.44
N ALA A 43 -6.90 -17.38 -8.69
CA ALA A 43 -5.97 -16.84 -7.69
C ALA A 43 -5.75 -17.84 -6.54
N ASP A 44 -6.79 -18.53 -6.08
CA ASP A 44 -6.67 -19.61 -5.08
C ASP A 44 -5.77 -20.75 -5.57
N ALA A 45 -5.94 -21.18 -6.80
CA ALA A 45 -5.12 -22.23 -7.40
C ALA A 45 -3.65 -21.81 -7.46
N LEU A 46 -3.36 -20.56 -7.87
CA LEU A 46 -2.01 -20.01 -7.88
C LEU A 46 -1.40 -19.96 -6.48
N MET A 47 -2.13 -19.42 -5.50
CA MET A 47 -1.62 -19.28 -4.13
C MET A 47 -1.47 -20.62 -3.40
N ASN A 48 -2.15 -21.68 -3.87
CA ASN A 48 -1.97 -23.05 -3.40
C ASN A 48 -0.89 -23.84 -4.15
N SER A 49 -0.28 -23.29 -5.21
CA SER A 49 0.86 -23.89 -5.92
C SER A 49 2.12 -23.95 -5.05
N ALA A 50 3.16 -24.61 -5.57
CA ALA A 50 4.44 -24.66 -4.88
C ALA A 50 5.03 -23.25 -4.65
N ALA A 51 5.06 -22.42 -5.69
CA ALA A 51 5.55 -21.05 -5.56
C ALA A 51 4.61 -20.17 -4.72
N GLY A 52 3.28 -20.29 -4.90
CA GLY A 52 2.30 -19.50 -4.17
C GLY A 52 2.38 -19.66 -2.65
N LYS A 53 2.64 -20.87 -2.16
CA LYS A 53 2.84 -21.15 -0.72
C LYS A 53 4.09 -20.51 -0.13
N GLU A 54 5.05 -20.14 -0.98
CA GLU A 54 6.27 -19.44 -0.58
C GLU A 54 6.13 -17.91 -0.67
N PHE A 55 4.93 -17.40 -0.94
CA PHE A 55 4.71 -15.95 -1.04
C PHE A 55 5.17 -15.25 0.24
N PRO A 56 6.17 -14.34 0.17
CA PRO A 56 6.80 -13.76 1.36
C PRO A 56 6.02 -12.59 1.95
N GLY A 57 4.86 -12.29 1.41
CA GLY A 57 4.08 -11.09 1.67
C GLY A 57 2.62 -11.36 1.94
N LYS A 58 1.80 -10.35 1.67
CA LYS A 58 0.34 -10.39 1.73
C LYS A 58 -0.23 -10.06 0.35
N LEU A 59 -1.14 -10.87 -0.15
CA LEU A 59 -1.89 -10.59 -1.37
C LEU A 59 -3.34 -10.34 -1.01
N LEU A 60 -3.88 -9.20 -1.43
CA LEU A 60 -5.30 -8.89 -1.33
C LEU A 60 -5.91 -9.01 -2.73
N LEU A 61 -7.12 -9.54 -2.83
CA LEU A 61 -8.03 -9.35 -3.95
C LEU A 61 -9.16 -8.46 -3.45
N GLN A 62 -9.32 -7.31 -4.06
CA GLN A 62 -10.31 -6.30 -3.71
C GLN A 62 -11.35 -6.14 -4.80
N ILE A 63 -12.58 -5.81 -4.40
CA ILE A 63 -13.61 -5.27 -5.28
C ILE A 63 -13.60 -3.75 -5.14
N GLU A 64 -13.65 -3.04 -6.26
CA GLU A 64 -13.79 -1.59 -6.27
C GLU A 64 -15.27 -1.22 -6.06
N LEU A 65 -15.55 -0.53 -4.96
CA LEU A 65 -16.90 -0.05 -4.63
C LEU A 65 -17.16 1.34 -5.23
N ALA A 66 -16.11 2.16 -5.27
CA ALA A 66 -16.12 3.46 -5.92
C ALA A 66 -14.69 3.82 -6.36
N ASP A 67 -14.45 3.94 -7.66
CA ASP A 67 -13.12 4.23 -8.24
C ASP A 67 -13.21 5.35 -9.31
N GLY A 68 -14.11 6.30 -9.11
CA GLY A 68 -14.28 7.46 -9.98
C GLY A 68 -14.57 7.05 -11.43
N SER A 69 -13.66 7.45 -12.33
CA SER A 69 -13.76 7.13 -13.77
C SER A 69 -12.96 5.90 -14.19
N SER A 70 -12.31 5.19 -13.27
CA SER A 70 -11.57 3.97 -13.59
C SER A 70 -12.52 2.85 -13.99
N PRO A 71 -12.23 2.12 -15.08
CA PRO A 71 -13.02 0.95 -15.46
C PRO A 71 -12.67 -0.30 -14.66
N ALA A 72 -11.74 -0.23 -13.70
CA ALA A 72 -11.39 -1.36 -12.86
C ALA A 72 -12.58 -1.75 -11.97
N THR A 73 -12.90 -3.03 -11.95
CA THR A 73 -13.90 -3.59 -11.03
C THR A 73 -13.25 -4.29 -9.84
N HIS A 74 -12.00 -4.71 -10.01
CA HIS A 74 -11.22 -5.44 -9.02
C HIS A 74 -9.76 -5.04 -9.08
N THR A 75 -9.07 -5.22 -7.96
CA THR A 75 -7.63 -4.94 -7.84
C THR A 75 -6.93 -6.06 -7.06
N PHE A 76 -5.83 -6.58 -7.61
CA PHE A 76 -4.86 -7.34 -6.82
C PHE A 76 -3.87 -6.39 -6.16
N VAL A 77 -3.63 -6.59 -4.86
CA VAL A 77 -2.67 -5.80 -4.09
C VAL A 77 -1.62 -6.73 -3.46
N PRO A 78 -0.57 -7.11 -4.20
CA PRO A 78 0.58 -7.80 -3.63
C PRO A 78 1.44 -6.83 -2.83
N ILE A 79 1.68 -7.15 -1.55
CA ILE A 79 2.48 -6.37 -0.61
C ILE A 79 3.69 -7.21 -0.21
N TYR A 80 4.90 -6.65 -0.32
CA TYR A 80 6.17 -7.30 0.02
C TYR A 80 6.89 -6.51 1.10
N LYS A 81 7.70 -7.18 1.92
CA LYS A 81 8.53 -6.53 2.94
C LYS A 81 9.61 -5.64 2.34
N SER A 82 10.08 -6.00 1.12
CA SER A 82 11.10 -5.26 0.40
C SER A 82 10.99 -5.48 -1.11
N ALA A 83 11.69 -4.64 -1.89
CA ALA A 83 11.86 -4.85 -3.32
C ALA A 83 12.65 -6.13 -3.63
N ALA A 84 13.63 -6.49 -2.78
CA ALA A 84 14.39 -7.73 -2.94
C ALA A 84 13.52 -8.99 -2.75
N ASP A 85 12.63 -8.99 -1.75
CA ASP A 85 11.67 -10.09 -1.56
C ASP A 85 10.74 -10.23 -2.76
N ARG A 86 10.28 -9.09 -3.32
CA ARG A 86 9.45 -9.08 -4.53
C ARG A 86 10.21 -9.70 -5.72
N GLU A 87 11.44 -9.26 -5.97
CA GLU A 87 12.25 -9.72 -7.08
C GLU A 87 12.51 -11.23 -6.98
N ALA A 88 12.94 -11.71 -5.81
CA ALA A 88 13.18 -13.12 -5.56
C ALA A 88 11.91 -13.97 -5.74
N PHE A 89 10.76 -13.50 -5.25
CA PHE A 89 9.50 -14.22 -5.41
C PHE A 89 9.02 -14.24 -6.86
N VAL A 90 9.09 -13.12 -7.57
CA VAL A 90 8.67 -13.02 -8.97
C VAL A 90 9.49 -13.98 -9.84
N ALA A 91 10.80 -14.12 -9.60
CA ALA A 91 11.63 -15.08 -10.31
C ALA A 91 11.17 -16.54 -10.08
N LYS A 92 10.84 -16.90 -8.84
CA LYS A 92 10.26 -18.24 -8.51
C LYS A 92 8.91 -18.45 -9.18
N LEU A 93 8.04 -17.44 -9.09
CA LEU A 93 6.70 -17.49 -9.66
C LEU A 93 6.74 -17.71 -11.18
N GLN A 94 7.61 -16.99 -11.88
CA GLN A 94 7.78 -17.13 -13.33
C GLN A 94 8.27 -18.52 -13.75
N ALA A 95 8.98 -19.24 -12.88
CA ALA A 95 9.44 -20.60 -13.11
C ALA A 95 8.38 -21.67 -12.77
N ASP A 96 7.30 -21.33 -12.07
CA ASP A 96 6.23 -22.26 -11.69
C ASP A 96 5.19 -22.38 -12.83
N PRO A 97 4.87 -23.60 -13.32
CA PRO A 97 3.83 -23.78 -14.33
C PRO A 97 2.45 -23.21 -13.94
N ALA A 98 2.14 -23.13 -12.64
CA ALA A 98 0.89 -22.55 -12.16
C ALA A 98 0.77 -21.06 -12.53
N TRP A 99 1.89 -20.34 -12.67
CA TRP A 99 1.87 -18.95 -13.12
C TRP A 99 1.37 -18.82 -14.57
N ALA A 100 1.88 -19.65 -15.48
CA ALA A 100 1.42 -19.64 -16.87
C ALA A 100 -0.07 -20.02 -16.97
N THR A 101 -0.52 -20.97 -16.15
CA THR A 101 -1.94 -21.35 -16.05
C THR A 101 -2.78 -20.17 -15.56
N PHE A 102 -2.37 -19.52 -14.47
CA PHE A 102 -3.05 -18.34 -13.94
C PHE A 102 -3.16 -17.20 -14.96
N GLN A 103 -2.06 -16.88 -15.65
CA GLN A 103 -2.07 -15.87 -16.72
C GLN A 103 -3.03 -16.22 -17.85
N GLY A 104 -3.05 -17.49 -18.26
CA GLY A 104 -3.96 -17.98 -19.29
C GLY A 104 -5.44 -17.91 -18.89
N GLU A 105 -5.76 -18.18 -17.63
CA GLU A 105 -7.13 -18.00 -17.11
C GLU A 105 -7.48 -16.50 -16.98
N MET A 106 -6.60 -15.67 -16.42
CA MET A 106 -6.85 -14.23 -16.31
C MET A 106 -7.10 -13.58 -17.67
N ALA A 107 -6.37 -13.99 -18.70
CA ALA A 107 -6.58 -13.47 -20.07
C ALA A 107 -7.97 -13.77 -20.65
N LYS A 108 -8.65 -14.83 -20.18
CA LYS A 108 -10.02 -15.19 -20.57
C LYS A 108 -11.08 -14.48 -19.71
N LEU A 109 -10.77 -14.25 -18.43
CA LEU A 109 -11.73 -13.86 -17.41
C LEU A 109 -11.77 -12.35 -17.16
N SER A 110 -10.73 -11.62 -17.57
CA SER A 110 -10.55 -10.20 -17.22
C SER A 110 -9.83 -9.41 -18.30
N GLN A 111 -9.93 -8.09 -18.18
CA GLN A 111 -9.16 -7.14 -18.99
C GLN A 111 -8.26 -6.32 -18.04
N PRO A 112 -6.95 -6.23 -18.31
CA PRO A 112 -6.06 -5.38 -17.53
C PRO A 112 -6.46 -3.91 -17.72
N VAL A 113 -6.44 -3.14 -16.62
CA VAL A 113 -6.77 -1.71 -16.61
C VAL A 113 -5.54 -0.87 -16.27
N SER A 114 -4.90 -1.17 -15.14
CA SER A 114 -3.78 -0.37 -14.65
C SER A 114 -2.82 -1.20 -13.80
N THR A 115 -1.58 -0.76 -13.71
CA THR A 115 -0.65 -1.23 -12.71
C THR A 115 0.14 -0.06 -12.17
N VAL A 116 0.07 0.14 -10.86
CA VAL A 116 0.82 1.20 -10.16
C VAL A 116 1.66 0.56 -9.08
N GLN A 117 2.92 0.95 -8.99
CA GLN A 117 3.83 0.53 -7.93
C GLN A 117 4.00 1.64 -6.90
N TYR A 118 4.04 1.22 -5.65
CA TYR A 118 4.16 2.10 -4.51
C TYR A 118 5.29 1.66 -3.59
N HIS A 119 5.85 2.65 -2.92
CA HIS A 119 6.79 2.47 -1.81
C HIS A 119 6.18 3.10 -0.56
N THR A 120 6.01 2.32 0.50
CA THR A 120 5.45 2.82 1.76
C THR A 120 6.49 3.66 2.49
N MET A 121 6.22 4.93 2.68
CA MET A 121 7.07 5.87 3.41
C MET A 121 6.86 5.77 4.92
N LYS A 122 5.59 5.67 5.32
CA LYS A 122 5.21 5.71 6.73
C LYS A 122 3.87 5.04 6.99
N THR A 123 3.71 4.51 8.20
CA THR A 123 2.46 3.89 8.64
C THR A 123 2.08 4.35 10.04
N TRP A 124 0.78 4.36 10.34
CA TRP A 124 0.22 4.62 11.66
C TRP A 124 -0.88 3.59 11.93
N GLY A 125 -1.13 3.32 13.20
CA GLY A 125 -2.08 2.30 13.65
C GLY A 125 -1.44 0.93 13.80
N ASP A 126 -2.19 -0.01 14.32
CA ASP A 126 -1.76 -1.39 14.49
C ASP A 126 -2.10 -2.22 13.24
N LEU A 127 -1.15 -3.07 12.83
CA LEU A 127 -1.35 -4.05 11.75
C LEU A 127 -2.23 -5.22 12.26
N ALA A 128 -3.48 -4.94 12.55
CA ALA A 128 -4.45 -6.01 12.79
C ALA A 128 -5.04 -6.47 11.45
N ASP A 129 -5.22 -7.78 11.25
CA ASP A 129 -5.90 -8.35 10.07
C ASP A 129 -7.42 -8.07 10.11
N THR A 130 -7.82 -6.95 10.67
CA THR A 130 -9.22 -6.56 10.85
C THR A 130 -9.71 -5.59 9.79
N ASP A 131 -8.77 -4.96 9.06
CA ASP A 131 -9.12 -3.97 8.06
C ASP A 131 -9.49 -4.68 6.75
N HIS A 132 -10.72 -4.48 6.31
CA HIS A 132 -11.28 -5.09 5.10
C HIS A 132 -11.89 -4.07 4.12
N VAL A 133 -12.06 -2.83 4.56
CA VAL A 133 -12.54 -1.69 3.74
C VAL A 133 -11.44 -0.66 3.67
N TRP A 134 -11.12 -0.20 2.46
CA TRP A 134 -9.99 0.66 2.19
C TRP A 134 -10.39 1.92 1.44
N MET A 135 -10.03 3.07 2.01
CA MET A 135 -10.09 4.35 1.31
C MET A 135 -8.69 4.73 0.83
N GLY A 136 -8.54 4.93 -0.47
CA GLY A 136 -7.34 5.50 -1.07
C GLY A 136 -7.55 6.97 -1.39
N TYR A 137 -6.62 7.84 -0.98
CA TYR A 137 -6.63 9.27 -1.28
C TYR A 137 -5.39 9.62 -2.10
N ALA A 138 -5.60 10.03 -3.35
CA ALA A 138 -4.53 10.36 -4.29
C ALA A 138 -4.17 11.85 -4.24
N PHE A 139 -2.87 12.14 -4.23
CA PHE A 139 -2.35 13.51 -4.16
C PHE A 139 -1.24 13.78 -5.17
N ALA A 140 -1.20 15.02 -5.68
CA ALA A 140 -0.01 15.63 -6.24
C ALA A 140 0.67 16.45 -5.14
N VAL A 141 1.78 15.94 -4.61
CA VAL A 141 2.51 16.57 -3.50
C VAL A 141 3.65 17.41 -4.05
N SER A 142 3.65 18.70 -3.72
CA SER A 142 4.68 19.67 -4.09
C SER A 142 5.76 19.86 -3.00
N ASP A 143 5.38 19.65 -1.72
CA ASP A 143 6.29 19.66 -0.57
C ASP A 143 6.11 18.38 0.26
N PRO A 144 6.86 17.31 -0.02
CA PRO A 144 6.74 16.04 0.70
C PRO A 144 7.02 16.15 2.20
N ALA A 145 7.98 17.00 2.60
CA ALA A 145 8.34 17.15 4.01
C ALA A 145 7.19 17.79 4.81
N ALA A 146 6.60 18.86 4.29
CA ALA A 146 5.46 19.52 4.92
C ALA A 146 4.21 18.62 4.92
N PHE A 147 3.99 17.84 3.86
CA PHE A 147 2.86 16.92 3.76
C PHE A 147 2.96 15.79 4.80
N VAL A 148 4.13 15.15 4.93
CA VAL A 148 4.40 14.13 5.96
C VAL A 148 4.23 14.71 7.35
N ALA A 149 4.80 15.90 7.63
CA ALA A 149 4.68 16.56 8.94
C ALA A 149 3.23 16.88 9.31
N ALA A 150 2.41 17.31 8.34
CA ALA A 150 0.98 17.56 8.56
C ALA A 150 0.23 16.28 8.94
N LEU A 151 0.49 15.17 8.24
CA LEU A 151 -0.13 13.89 8.54
C LEU A 151 0.35 13.31 9.87
N ASP A 152 1.65 13.43 10.20
CA ASP A 152 2.19 13.06 11.51
C ASP A 152 1.50 13.79 12.65
N LYS A 153 1.33 15.11 12.49
CA LYS A 153 0.65 15.93 13.50
C LYS A 153 -0.79 15.48 13.71
N LEU A 154 -1.50 15.14 12.62
CA LEU A 154 -2.86 14.60 12.72
C LEU A 154 -2.85 13.26 13.46
N MET A 155 -2.02 12.30 13.03
CA MET A 155 -2.02 10.94 13.57
C MET A 155 -1.55 10.87 15.04
N THR A 156 -0.74 11.84 15.48
CA THR A 156 -0.30 11.94 16.87
C THR A 156 -1.23 12.79 17.75
N SER A 157 -2.22 13.46 17.17
CA SER A 157 -3.22 14.28 17.88
C SER A 157 -4.20 13.42 18.68
N PRO A 158 -4.99 14.04 19.59
CA PRO A 158 -6.10 13.35 20.27
C PRO A 158 -7.10 12.69 19.32
N THR A 159 -7.35 13.30 18.16
CA THR A 159 -8.23 12.75 17.12
C THR A 159 -7.58 11.55 16.44
N GLY A 160 -6.36 11.70 15.94
CA GLY A 160 -5.64 10.66 15.21
C GLY A 160 -5.38 9.40 16.03
N LYS A 161 -5.12 9.55 17.35
CA LYS A 161 -4.95 8.41 18.27
C LYS A 161 -6.21 7.56 18.49
N LYS A 162 -7.37 8.05 18.09
CA LYS A 162 -8.64 7.31 18.14
C LYS A 162 -8.96 6.62 16.81
N PHE A 163 -8.09 6.77 15.80
CA PHE A 163 -8.28 6.10 14.52
C PHE A 163 -8.26 4.58 14.74
N PRO A 164 -9.28 3.83 14.26
CA PRO A 164 -9.43 2.42 14.62
C PRO A 164 -8.55 1.46 13.82
N GLY A 165 -8.12 1.85 12.62
CA GLY A 165 -7.45 0.97 11.67
C GLY A 165 -6.04 1.43 11.33
N GLN A 166 -5.61 1.11 10.11
CA GLN A 166 -4.29 1.45 9.60
C GLN A 166 -4.29 2.60 8.61
N VAL A 167 -3.24 3.40 8.65
CA VAL A 167 -2.94 4.43 7.64
C VAL A 167 -1.57 4.17 7.03
N TYR A 168 -1.52 4.11 5.71
CA TYR A 168 -0.28 4.04 4.94
C TYR A 168 -0.11 5.31 4.13
N LEU A 169 1.06 5.92 4.22
CA LEU A 169 1.50 6.94 3.28
C LEU A 169 2.52 6.32 2.34
N SER A 170 2.24 6.37 1.05
CA SER A 170 3.09 5.77 0.02
C SER A 170 3.38 6.75 -1.11
N THR A 171 4.56 6.61 -1.73
CA THR A 171 4.91 7.29 -2.99
C THR A 171 4.66 6.37 -4.17
N VAL A 172 4.25 6.93 -5.30
CA VAL A 172 4.23 6.25 -6.59
C VAL A 172 5.68 6.11 -7.07
N THR A 173 6.09 4.88 -7.38
CA THR A 173 7.45 4.58 -7.89
C THR A 173 7.47 4.24 -9.36
N ALA A 174 6.38 3.67 -9.88
CA ALA A 174 6.23 3.37 -11.30
C ALA A 174 4.74 3.23 -11.66
N GLY A 175 4.40 3.47 -12.92
CA GLY A 175 3.01 3.47 -13.41
C GLY A 175 2.23 4.65 -12.86
N GLY A 176 0.91 4.52 -12.82
CA GLY A 176 0.03 5.56 -12.31
C GLY A 176 -0.34 6.62 -13.36
N ILE A 177 -1.17 7.55 -12.93
CA ILE A 177 -1.66 8.65 -13.76
C ILE A 177 -1.04 9.94 -13.23
N THR A 178 -0.29 10.62 -14.08
CA THR A 178 0.20 11.97 -13.77
C THR A 178 -1.00 12.91 -13.55
N PRO A 179 -1.04 13.72 -12.48
CA PRO A 179 0.09 14.10 -11.61
C PRO A 179 0.16 13.41 -10.24
N VAL A 180 -0.46 12.23 -10.05
CA VAL A 180 -0.44 11.51 -8.75
C VAL A 180 1.00 11.15 -8.38
N THR A 181 1.44 11.60 -7.21
CA THR A 181 2.78 11.29 -6.64
C THR A 181 2.70 10.49 -5.35
N HIS A 182 1.63 10.66 -4.59
CA HIS A 182 1.45 10.02 -3.27
C HIS A 182 0.04 9.48 -3.12
N LEU A 183 -0.07 8.41 -2.32
CA LEU A 183 -1.33 7.81 -1.90
C LEU A 183 -1.34 7.71 -0.38
N ILE A 184 -2.45 8.11 0.25
CA ILE A 184 -2.77 7.74 1.62
C ILE A 184 -3.83 6.63 1.53
N SER A 185 -3.51 5.43 2.03
CA SER A 185 -4.46 4.33 2.16
C SER A 185 -4.89 4.21 3.62
N VAL A 186 -6.19 4.12 3.85
CA VAL A 186 -6.80 4.11 5.19
C VAL A 186 -7.68 2.89 5.30
N GLY A 187 -7.38 2.00 6.24
CA GLY A 187 -8.10 0.74 6.46
C GLY A 187 -9.14 0.85 7.57
N PHE A 188 -10.24 0.12 7.41
CA PHE A 188 -11.33 0.00 8.37
C PHE A 188 -11.84 -1.44 8.42
N ALA A 189 -12.36 -1.86 9.56
CA ALA A 189 -12.98 -3.17 9.67
C ALA A 189 -14.33 -3.26 8.93
N SER A 190 -15.02 -2.13 8.71
CA SER A 190 -16.27 -2.07 7.98
C SER A 190 -16.60 -0.67 7.45
N GLU A 191 -17.56 -0.58 6.54
CA GLU A 191 -18.10 0.71 6.08
C GLU A 191 -18.77 1.50 7.21
N ALA A 192 -19.42 0.82 8.16
CA ALA A 192 -20.03 1.47 9.34
C ALA A 192 -18.96 2.10 10.26
N GLU A 193 -17.81 1.43 10.43
CA GLU A 193 -16.68 2.00 11.17
C GLU A 193 -16.08 3.21 10.43
N MET A 194 -15.95 3.11 9.11
CA MET A 194 -15.49 4.21 8.26
C MET A 194 -16.41 5.44 8.38
N GLU A 195 -17.72 5.24 8.34
CA GLU A 195 -18.73 6.31 8.50
C GLU A 195 -18.64 6.96 9.88
N SER A 196 -18.60 6.17 10.94
CA SER A 196 -18.47 6.63 12.33
C SER A 196 -17.18 7.43 12.53
N TRP A 197 -16.06 6.93 12.01
CA TRP A 197 -14.79 7.63 12.04
C TRP A 197 -14.84 8.94 11.26
N THR A 198 -15.42 8.94 10.06
CA THR A 198 -15.55 10.13 9.22
C THR A 198 -16.28 11.26 9.96
N ALA A 199 -17.39 10.95 10.61
CA ALA A 199 -18.14 11.90 11.43
C ALA A 199 -17.28 12.47 12.58
N THR A 200 -16.55 11.60 13.28
CA THR A 200 -15.64 11.98 14.38
C THR A 200 -14.52 12.89 13.90
N ARG A 201 -13.88 12.52 12.80
CA ARG A 201 -12.79 13.24 12.15
C ARG A 201 -13.23 14.63 11.71
N ASP A 202 -14.35 14.71 10.99
CA ASP A 202 -14.81 15.95 10.36
C ASP A 202 -15.26 16.99 11.38
N ALA A 203 -15.72 16.56 12.56
CA ALA A 203 -16.04 17.43 13.68
C ALA A 203 -14.81 17.94 14.46
N SER A 204 -13.60 17.47 14.14
CA SER A 204 -12.41 17.76 14.94
C SER A 204 -11.63 18.99 14.46
N ALA A 205 -11.10 19.77 15.43
CA ALA A 205 -10.17 20.86 15.13
C ALA A 205 -8.83 20.35 14.56
N ASP A 206 -8.39 19.16 14.96
CA ASP A 206 -7.17 18.52 14.45
C ASP A 206 -7.27 18.25 12.95
N TRP A 207 -8.44 17.77 12.49
CA TRP A 207 -8.70 17.55 11.07
C TRP A 207 -8.73 18.87 10.28
N ALA A 208 -9.39 19.89 10.80
CA ALA A 208 -9.40 21.22 10.17
C ALA A 208 -7.98 21.79 10.02
N ALA A 209 -7.13 21.61 11.05
CA ALA A 209 -5.74 22.03 11.01
C ALA A 209 -4.93 21.23 9.98
N TYR A 210 -5.15 19.92 9.89
CA TYR A 210 -4.54 19.06 8.87
C TYR A 210 -4.92 19.49 7.45
N LEU A 211 -6.20 19.70 7.18
CA LEU A 211 -6.67 20.15 5.86
C LEU A 211 -6.03 21.48 5.44
N LYS A 212 -5.88 22.42 6.39
CA LYS A 212 -5.20 23.70 6.13
C LYS A 212 -3.72 23.50 5.78
N ALA A 213 -3.01 22.67 6.53
CA ALA A 213 -1.59 22.42 6.33
C ALA A 213 -1.33 21.61 5.06
N SER A 214 -2.10 20.54 4.81
CA SER A 214 -1.92 19.67 3.67
C SER A 214 -2.22 20.35 2.33
N ARG A 215 -3.21 21.26 2.27
CA ARG A 215 -3.53 22.05 1.07
C ARG A 215 -2.40 22.96 0.61
N ALA A 216 -1.52 23.38 1.53
CA ALA A 216 -0.35 24.17 1.17
C ALA A 216 0.77 23.33 0.54
N ALA A 217 0.80 22.03 0.82
CA ALA A 217 1.86 21.10 0.42
C ALA A 217 1.43 20.13 -0.71
N ALA A 218 0.12 19.95 -0.94
CA ALA A 218 -0.40 18.98 -1.87
C ALA A 218 -1.78 19.37 -2.43
N GLN A 219 -2.03 18.92 -3.65
CA GLN A 219 -3.34 18.96 -4.29
C GLN A 219 -3.99 17.58 -4.14
N PHE A 220 -5.21 17.55 -3.59
CA PHE A 220 -6.05 16.35 -3.61
C PHE A 220 -6.58 16.12 -5.02
N LEU A 221 -6.48 14.90 -5.53
CA LEU A 221 -6.83 14.54 -6.90
C LEU A 221 -8.04 13.62 -6.99
N GLY A 222 -8.32 12.87 -5.94
CA GLY A 222 -9.45 11.94 -5.91
C GLY A 222 -9.30 10.90 -4.81
N ALA A 223 -10.36 10.11 -4.64
CA ALA A 223 -10.39 8.99 -3.71
C ALA A 223 -11.05 7.78 -4.38
N ASN A 224 -10.65 6.59 -3.93
CA ASN A 224 -11.33 5.35 -4.23
C ASN A 224 -11.74 4.63 -2.94
N LEU A 225 -12.74 3.76 -3.06
CA LEU A 225 -13.21 2.88 -1.99
C LEU A 225 -13.19 1.45 -2.50
N SER A 226 -12.52 0.57 -1.79
CA SER A 226 -12.46 -0.86 -2.10
C SER A 226 -12.71 -1.71 -0.86
N ARG A 227 -13.03 -2.99 -1.09
CA ARG A 227 -13.24 -3.97 -0.03
C ARG A 227 -12.55 -5.28 -0.37
N ASP A 228 -11.89 -5.89 0.62
CA ASP A 228 -11.23 -7.17 0.47
C ASP A 228 -12.26 -8.28 0.24
N LEU A 229 -12.11 -9.00 -0.86
CA LEU A 229 -12.82 -10.25 -1.13
C LEU A 229 -12.06 -11.43 -0.53
N LYS A 230 -10.74 -11.39 -0.62
CA LYS A 230 -9.86 -12.41 -0.07
C LYS A 230 -8.45 -11.89 0.18
N THR A 231 -7.83 -12.50 1.19
CA THR A 231 -6.44 -12.26 1.57
C THR A 231 -5.69 -13.58 1.63
N TRP A 232 -4.45 -13.60 1.10
CA TRP A 232 -3.51 -14.71 1.20
C TRP A 232 -2.21 -14.21 1.83
N GLY A 233 -1.48 -15.13 2.44
CA GLY A 233 -0.22 -14.85 3.13
C GLY A 233 -0.38 -14.80 4.65
N PRO A 234 0.70 -14.52 5.40
CA PRO A 234 0.67 -14.53 6.85
C PRO A 234 -0.24 -13.42 7.41
N ALA A 235 -1.00 -13.74 8.44
CA ALA A 235 -1.94 -12.86 9.13
C ALA A 235 -1.27 -11.59 9.69
N THR A 236 -0.03 -11.67 10.08
CA THR A 236 0.77 -10.54 10.55
C THR A 236 1.91 -10.25 9.57
N PHE A 237 1.73 -9.28 8.74
CA PHE A 237 2.81 -8.66 7.99
C PHE A 237 3.57 -7.75 8.96
N GLY A 238 4.61 -8.23 9.58
CA GLY A 238 5.32 -7.65 10.72
C GLY A 238 5.25 -6.13 10.85
N LYS A 239 5.25 -5.59 12.06
CA LYS A 239 5.17 -4.14 12.32
C LYS A 239 6.11 -3.42 11.37
N ILE A 240 5.54 -2.66 10.44
CA ILE A 240 6.29 -1.73 9.60
C ILE A 240 6.63 -0.58 10.54
N THR A 241 7.72 -0.72 11.27
CA THR A 241 8.22 0.38 12.08
C THR A 241 8.74 1.45 11.14
N ALA A 242 7.93 2.47 10.90
CA ALA A 242 8.42 3.75 10.40
C ALA A 242 9.47 4.26 11.40
N ARG A 243 10.67 4.53 10.94
CA ARG A 243 11.69 5.28 11.67
C ARG A 243 11.66 6.72 11.20
#